data_c1f74a77c52a5b35bc8c8b24655e1205
#
_entry.id   c1f74a77c52a5b35bc8c8b24655e1205
#
_cell.length_a   1.000
_cell.length_b   1.000
_cell.length_c   1.000
_cell.angle_alpha   90.00
_cell.angle_beta   90.00
_cell.angle_gamma   90.00
#
_symmetry.space_group_name_H-M   'P 1'
#
loop_
_entity.id
_entity.type
_entity.pdbx_description
1 polymer ?
#
loop_
_entity_poly.entity_id
_entity_poly.type
_entity_poly.pdbx_seq_one_letter_code
_entity_poly.pdbx_strand_id
1 'polypeptide(L)'
;MPEKRGLILAAGLGNSDITPDALGPAAARRIFATRHIPPELSKTAGLENLRQVAVLAPGVLGQTGIEAGELIKATADRIKPDAVIVIDALAAKSPNRLFKTVQICNTGISPGSGVKNSRKEISEKTVGVPVIALG
;
A
#
# COMPACT_ATOMS: atom_id res chain seq x y z
N MET A 1 18.25 -3.75 -3.00
CA MET A 1 17.45 -3.19 -4.11
C MET A 1 18.31 -3.10 -5.34
N PRO A 2 17.77 -3.43 -6.46
CA PRO A 2 18.51 -3.25 -7.69
C PRO A 2 18.80 -1.78 -7.90
N GLU A 3 19.94 -1.51 -8.44
CA GLU A 3 20.25 -0.14 -8.77
C GLU A 3 19.35 0.37 -9.88
N LYS A 4 18.73 -0.52 -10.62
CA LYS A 4 17.72 -0.09 -11.56
C LYS A 4 16.53 0.49 -10.83
N ARG A 5 15.94 1.46 -11.42
CA ARG A 5 14.75 2.06 -10.87
C ARG A 5 13.57 1.12 -11.05
N GLY A 6 13.35 0.32 -10.04
CA GLY A 6 12.25 -0.61 -10.07
C GLY A 6 10.92 0.07 -9.83
N LEU A 7 9.88 -0.73 -9.84
CA LEU A 7 8.52 -0.25 -9.62
C LEU A 7 8.10 -0.56 -8.19
N ILE A 8 7.52 0.43 -7.52
CA ILE A 8 6.96 0.26 -6.19
C ILE A 8 5.46 0.43 -6.32
N LEU A 9 4.71 -0.50 -5.74
CA LEU A 9 3.25 -0.38 -5.63
C LEU A 9 2.93 0.08 -4.22
N ALA A 10 2.30 1.22 -4.09
CA ALA A 10 1.87 1.74 -2.80
C ALA A 10 0.36 1.54 -2.70
N ALA A 11 -0.10 0.87 -1.65
CA ALA A 11 -1.51 0.59 -1.45
C ALA A 11 -1.97 1.20 -0.14
N GLY A 12 -2.95 2.09 -0.22
CA GLY A 12 -3.53 2.70 0.97
C GLY A 12 -4.82 2.00 1.34
N LEU A 13 -4.80 1.28 2.45
CA LEU A 13 -5.92 0.46 2.89
C LEU A 13 -6.88 1.25 3.75
N GLY A 14 -8.15 0.88 3.69
CA GLY A 14 -9.14 1.40 4.60
C GLY A 14 -10.31 2.04 3.89
N ASN A 15 -11.26 2.51 4.69
CA ASN A 15 -12.46 3.15 4.21
C ASN A 15 -12.33 4.65 4.37
N SER A 16 -12.31 5.38 3.25
CA SER A 16 -12.12 6.83 3.28
C SER A 16 -13.29 7.57 3.93
N ASP A 17 -14.44 6.92 4.06
CA ASP A 17 -15.63 7.53 4.67
C ASP A 17 -15.66 7.38 6.18
N ILE A 18 -14.73 6.62 6.76
CA ILE A 18 -14.68 6.38 8.19
C ILE A 18 -13.37 6.96 8.71
N THR A 19 -13.45 8.03 9.49
CA THR A 19 -12.26 8.78 9.91
C THR A 19 -11.16 7.92 10.52
N PRO A 20 -11.44 7.03 11.47
CA PRO A 20 -10.37 6.21 12.03
C PRO A 20 -9.71 5.27 11.03
N ASP A 21 -10.34 5.03 9.90
CA ASP A 21 -9.88 4.08 8.90
C ASP A 21 -9.45 4.78 7.61
N ALA A 22 -9.30 6.09 7.64
CA ALA A 22 -9.07 6.86 6.42
C ALA A 22 -7.60 7.17 6.14
N LEU A 23 -6.70 6.74 7.01
CA LEU A 23 -5.28 7.06 6.84
C LEU A 23 -4.73 6.54 5.52
N GLY A 24 -5.00 5.26 5.22
CA GLY A 24 -4.49 4.65 4.00
C GLY A 24 -4.93 5.38 2.75
N PRO A 25 -6.24 5.53 2.53
CA PRO A 25 -6.71 6.26 1.35
C PRO A 25 -6.20 7.70 1.29
N ALA A 26 -6.12 8.39 2.43
CA ALA A 26 -5.62 9.77 2.46
C ALA A 26 -4.16 9.82 2.06
N ALA A 27 -3.36 8.88 2.55
CA ALA A 27 -1.95 8.81 2.18
C ALA A 27 -1.80 8.49 0.70
N ALA A 28 -2.61 7.56 0.19
CA ALA A 28 -2.55 7.18 -1.22
C ALA A 28 -2.79 8.38 -2.13
N ARG A 29 -3.74 9.24 -1.76
CA ARG A 29 -4.03 10.42 -2.58
C ARG A 29 -2.89 11.41 -2.63
N ARG A 30 -1.96 11.34 -1.69
CA ARG A 30 -0.84 12.27 -1.62
C ARG A 30 0.43 11.71 -2.23
N ILE A 31 0.43 10.46 -2.64
CA ILE A 31 1.59 9.86 -3.28
C ILE A 31 1.55 10.20 -4.76
N PHE A 32 2.67 10.64 -5.29
CA PHE A 32 2.77 11.03 -6.68
C PHE A 32 3.03 9.80 -7.53
N ALA A 33 2.02 9.36 -8.27
CA ALA A 33 2.16 8.20 -9.14
C ALA A 33 2.95 8.58 -10.40
N THR A 34 3.93 7.75 -10.72
CA THR A 34 4.83 8.05 -11.84
C THR A 34 4.94 6.93 -12.86
N ARG A 35 4.34 5.76 -12.59
CA ARG A 35 4.47 4.62 -13.49
C ARG A 35 4.02 4.94 -14.92
N HIS A 36 3.01 5.79 -15.05
CA HIS A 36 2.42 6.11 -16.35
C HIS A 36 3.17 7.17 -17.12
N ILE A 37 4.22 7.78 -16.54
CA ILE A 37 4.93 8.87 -17.18
C ILE A 37 5.92 8.29 -18.19
N PRO A 38 5.86 8.68 -19.47
CA PRO A 38 6.78 8.15 -20.47
C PRO A 38 8.23 8.49 -20.13
N PRO A 39 9.19 7.66 -20.55
CA PRO A 39 10.61 7.93 -20.26
C PRO A 39 11.08 9.30 -20.71
N GLU A 40 10.59 9.78 -21.84
CA GLU A 40 10.98 11.09 -22.34
C GLU A 40 10.57 12.21 -21.39
N LEU A 41 9.34 12.12 -20.86
CA LEU A 41 8.84 13.13 -19.92
C LEU A 41 9.51 13.00 -18.58
N SER A 42 9.81 11.77 -18.16
CA SER A 42 10.52 11.56 -16.90
C SER A 42 11.88 12.24 -16.94
N LYS A 43 12.56 12.09 -18.04
CA LYS A 43 13.88 12.71 -18.22
C LYS A 43 13.78 14.22 -18.18
N THR A 44 12.83 14.77 -18.92
CA THR A 44 12.62 16.22 -18.97
C THR A 44 12.27 16.79 -17.61
N ALA A 45 11.47 16.06 -16.83
CA ALA A 45 11.03 16.51 -15.53
C ALA A 45 12.04 16.22 -14.41
N GLY A 46 13.17 15.61 -14.73
CA GLY A 46 14.16 15.28 -13.70
C GLY A 46 13.81 14.07 -12.88
N LEU A 47 12.92 13.22 -13.37
CA LEU A 47 12.44 12.05 -12.61
C LEU A 47 13.16 10.76 -13.01
N GLU A 48 14.12 10.85 -13.93
CA GLU A 48 14.74 9.65 -14.48
C GLU A 48 15.51 8.83 -13.44
N ASN A 49 15.92 9.46 -12.33
CA ASN A 49 16.63 8.77 -11.27
C ASN A 49 15.72 8.27 -10.16
N LEU A 50 14.43 8.47 -10.29
CA LEU A 50 13.47 8.05 -9.28
C LEU A 50 12.84 6.72 -9.69
N ARG A 51 12.40 5.97 -8.69
CA ARG A 51 11.67 4.75 -8.94
C ARG A 51 10.31 5.09 -9.49
N GLN A 52 9.79 4.22 -10.33
CA GLN A 52 8.41 4.33 -10.74
C GLN A 52 7.50 3.94 -9.58
N VAL A 53 6.37 4.61 -9.47
CA VAL A 53 5.41 4.37 -8.41
C VAL A 53 4.02 4.23 -9.00
N ALA A 54 3.35 3.18 -8.61
CA ALA A 54 1.92 2.99 -8.85
C ALA A 54 1.21 3.07 -7.51
N VAL A 55 0.01 3.62 -7.50
CA VAL A 55 -0.74 3.84 -6.26
C VAL A 55 -2.11 3.18 -6.40
N LEU A 56 -2.53 2.50 -5.34
CA LEU A 56 -3.79 1.79 -5.31
C LEU A 56 -4.49 2.08 -3.99
N ALA A 57 -5.77 2.39 -4.06
CA ALA A 57 -6.62 2.48 -2.88
C ALA A 57 -7.72 1.46 -3.05
N PRO A 58 -7.53 0.22 -2.58
CA PRO A 58 -8.44 -0.88 -2.91
C PRO A 58 -9.80 -0.80 -2.22
N GLY A 59 -9.95 0.07 -1.23
CA GLY A 59 -11.19 0.13 -0.48
C GLY A 59 -11.31 -1.03 0.48
N VAL A 60 -12.52 -1.28 0.94
CA VAL A 60 -12.78 -2.36 1.88
C VAL A 60 -13.80 -3.33 1.32
N LEU A 61 -13.76 -4.55 1.82
CA LEU A 61 -14.62 -5.63 1.33
C LEU A 61 -16.09 -5.24 1.32
N GLY A 62 -16.55 -4.56 2.36
CA GLY A 62 -17.96 -4.19 2.45
C GLY A 62 -18.44 -3.23 1.39
N GLN A 63 -17.52 -2.49 0.77
CA GLN A 63 -17.87 -1.55 -0.29
C GLN A 63 -17.68 -2.13 -1.68
N THR A 64 -16.67 -2.96 -1.86
CA THR A 64 -16.27 -3.42 -3.18
C THR A 64 -16.63 -4.86 -3.48
N GLY A 65 -16.85 -5.67 -2.44
CA GLY A 65 -17.01 -7.11 -2.61
C GLY A 65 -15.70 -7.81 -2.90
N ILE A 66 -14.58 -7.11 -2.81
CA ILE A 66 -13.26 -7.66 -3.11
C ILE A 66 -12.37 -7.43 -1.89
N GLU A 67 -11.69 -8.50 -1.45
CA GLU A 67 -10.71 -8.35 -0.39
C GLU A 67 -9.56 -7.47 -0.88
N ALA A 68 -9.07 -6.57 -0.02
CA ALA A 68 -7.95 -5.71 -0.40
C ALA A 68 -6.74 -6.53 -0.83
N GLY A 69 -6.49 -7.64 -0.14
CA GLY A 69 -5.38 -8.51 -0.52
C GLY A 69 -5.52 -9.12 -1.89
N GLU A 70 -6.74 -9.46 -2.29
CA GLU A 70 -6.99 -9.98 -3.64
C GLU A 70 -6.65 -8.92 -4.69
N LEU A 71 -7.07 -7.69 -4.45
CA LEU A 71 -6.84 -6.63 -5.41
C LEU A 71 -5.34 -6.30 -5.50
N ILE A 72 -4.66 -6.27 -4.37
CA ILE A 72 -3.21 -6.03 -4.34
C ILE A 72 -2.48 -7.15 -5.06
N LYS A 73 -2.86 -8.41 -4.80
CA LYS A 73 -2.23 -9.55 -5.44
C LYS A 73 -2.44 -9.52 -6.95
N ALA A 74 -3.67 -9.27 -7.38
CA ALA A 74 -3.97 -9.22 -8.81
C ALA A 74 -3.19 -8.09 -9.49
N THR A 75 -3.12 -6.94 -8.84
CA THR A 75 -2.37 -5.80 -9.38
C THR A 75 -0.89 -6.13 -9.45
N ALA A 76 -0.33 -6.70 -8.38
CA ALA A 76 1.08 -7.05 -8.34
C ALA A 76 1.43 -8.10 -9.41
N ASP A 77 0.55 -9.07 -9.63
CA ASP A 77 0.78 -10.06 -10.66
C ASP A 77 0.79 -9.42 -12.06
N ARG A 78 0.01 -8.37 -12.24
CA ARG A 78 -0.09 -7.71 -13.53
C ARG A 78 1.07 -6.77 -13.79
N ILE A 79 1.41 -5.90 -12.83
CA ILE A 79 2.43 -4.87 -13.06
C ILE A 79 3.81 -5.26 -12.56
N LYS A 80 3.90 -6.34 -11.79
CA LYS A 80 5.18 -6.93 -11.34
C LYS A 80 6.08 -5.92 -10.64
N PRO A 81 5.62 -5.35 -9.52
CA PRO A 81 6.46 -4.42 -8.77
C PRO A 81 7.60 -5.15 -8.08
N ASP A 82 8.65 -4.43 -7.74
CA ASP A 82 9.75 -4.98 -6.96
C ASP A 82 9.38 -5.10 -5.48
N ALA A 83 8.48 -4.27 -5.02
CA ALA A 83 8.00 -4.31 -3.64
C ALA A 83 6.66 -3.61 -3.54
N VAL A 84 5.93 -3.91 -2.47
CA VAL A 84 4.65 -3.29 -2.18
C VAL A 84 4.77 -2.61 -0.83
N ILE A 85 4.33 -1.36 -0.75
CA ILE A 85 4.22 -0.64 0.50
C ILE A 85 2.73 -0.51 0.82
N VAL A 86 2.34 -1.00 1.99
CA VAL A 86 0.95 -0.98 2.41
C VAL A 86 0.79 0.00 3.56
N ILE A 87 -0.14 0.91 3.44
CA ILE A 87 -0.40 1.93 4.46
C ILE A 87 -1.78 1.69 5.03
N ASP A 88 -1.87 1.53 6.34
CA ASP A 88 -3.14 1.26 7.01
C ASP A 88 -3.15 1.94 8.37
N ALA A 89 -4.34 2.25 8.86
CA ALA A 89 -4.51 2.76 10.21
C ALA A 89 -4.45 1.56 11.16
N LEU A 90 -3.41 1.51 11.96
CA LEU A 90 -3.22 0.42 12.90
C LEU A 90 -3.79 0.82 14.26
N ALA A 91 -4.36 -0.16 14.94
CA ALA A 91 -4.89 0.08 16.28
C ALA A 91 -3.74 0.33 17.24
N ALA A 92 -3.79 1.43 17.98
CA ALA A 92 -2.80 1.71 18.99
C ALA A 92 -3.10 0.87 20.24
N LYS A 93 -2.05 0.30 20.82
CA LYS A 93 -2.22 -0.48 22.04
C LYS A 93 -2.52 0.41 23.24
N SER A 94 -2.25 1.67 23.14
CA SER A 94 -2.44 2.65 24.20
C SER A 94 -2.93 3.94 23.59
N PRO A 95 -3.88 4.65 24.22
CA PRO A 95 -4.32 5.94 23.69
C PRO A 95 -3.18 6.93 23.49
N ASN A 96 -2.12 6.82 24.26
CA ASN A 96 -0.98 7.72 24.14
C ASN A 96 -0.26 7.56 22.81
N ARG A 97 -0.44 6.44 22.14
CA ARG A 97 0.24 6.18 20.88
C ARG A 97 -0.62 6.50 19.68
N LEU A 98 -1.88 6.81 19.92
CA LEU A 98 -2.80 7.13 18.84
C LEU A 98 -2.38 8.43 18.18
N PHE A 99 -2.24 8.40 16.86
CA PHE A 99 -1.81 9.55 16.04
C PHE A 99 -0.40 10.04 16.32
N LYS A 100 0.37 9.34 17.17
CA LYS A 100 1.69 9.84 17.57
C LYS A 100 2.84 8.97 17.08
N THR A 101 2.55 7.77 16.59
CA THR A 101 3.61 6.87 16.14
C THR A 101 3.29 6.33 14.76
N VAL A 102 4.37 6.11 14.00
CA VAL A 102 4.29 5.41 12.72
C VAL A 102 5.02 4.10 12.92
N GLN A 103 4.38 3.01 12.57
CA GLN A 103 4.96 1.69 12.70
C GLN A 103 5.33 1.15 11.33
N ILE A 104 6.51 0.56 11.24
CA ILE A 104 7.01 -0.02 10.00
C ILE A 104 7.28 -1.49 10.27
N CYS A 105 6.79 -2.34 9.37
CA CYS A 105 6.89 -3.77 9.58
C CYS A 105 7.02 -4.46 8.23
N ASN A 106 7.83 -5.50 8.18
CA ASN A 106 8.01 -6.26 6.94
C ASN A 106 7.47 -7.68 7.02
N THR A 107 6.69 -7.98 8.06
CA THR A 107 6.12 -9.31 8.23
C THR A 107 4.73 -9.45 7.63
N GLY A 108 4.22 -8.37 7.04
CA GLY A 108 2.89 -8.40 6.45
C GLY A 108 1.84 -7.79 7.35
N ILE A 109 0.64 -7.76 6.86
CA ILE A 109 -0.48 -7.14 7.54
C ILE A 109 -1.74 -7.92 7.22
N SER A 110 -2.66 -7.98 8.16
CA SER A 110 -3.97 -8.60 7.96
C SER A 110 -5.03 -7.53 8.16
N PRO A 111 -5.54 -6.96 7.07
CA PRO A 111 -6.54 -5.89 7.17
C PRO A 111 -7.77 -6.39 7.92
N GLY A 112 -8.30 -5.54 8.79
CA GLY A 112 -9.47 -5.91 9.57
C GLY A 112 -9.20 -6.93 10.65
N SER A 113 -7.94 -7.05 11.09
CA SER A 113 -7.58 -8.04 12.12
C SER A 113 -8.27 -7.79 13.45
N GLY A 114 -8.85 -6.62 13.66
CA GLY A 114 -9.62 -6.35 14.86
C GLY A 114 -11.00 -6.99 14.85
N VAL A 115 -11.46 -7.44 13.71
CA VAL A 115 -12.66 -8.25 13.55
C VAL A 115 -12.19 -9.63 13.17
N LYS A 116 -12.85 -10.64 13.58
CA LYS A 116 -12.43 -12.01 13.34
C LYS A 116 -12.42 -12.34 11.86
N ASN A 117 -11.51 -11.76 11.12
CA ASN A 117 -11.52 -11.90 9.69
C ASN A 117 -10.09 -11.80 9.16
N SER A 118 -9.26 -12.69 9.65
CA SER A 118 -7.84 -12.64 9.40
C SER A 118 -7.42 -13.39 8.14
N ARG A 119 -8.36 -13.80 7.32
CA ARG A 119 -8.08 -14.72 6.23
C ARG A 119 -7.26 -14.15 5.09
N LYS A 120 -7.16 -12.85 5.00
CA LYS A 120 -6.51 -12.24 3.84
C LYS A 120 -5.27 -11.45 4.23
N GLU A 121 -4.30 -12.19 4.70
CA GLU A 121 -3.00 -11.59 5.00
C GLU A 121 -2.39 -10.99 3.74
N ILE A 122 -1.75 -9.84 3.89
CA ILE A 122 -0.99 -9.22 2.82
C ILE A 122 0.47 -9.27 3.23
N SER A 123 1.24 -10.11 2.58
CA SER A 123 2.63 -10.35 2.94
C SER A 123 3.37 -10.82 1.70
N GLU A 124 4.68 -10.95 1.82
CA GLU A 124 5.46 -11.50 0.71
C GLU A 124 4.96 -12.88 0.32
N LYS A 125 4.56 -13.68 1.31
CA LYS A 125 4.06 -15.02 1.06
C LYS A 125 2.80 -15.01 0.19
N THR A 126 1.89 -14.07 0.42
CA THR A 126 0.63 -14.02 -0.30
C THR A 126 0.70 -13.21 -1.58
N VAL A 127 1.58 -12.22 -1.64
CA VAL A 127 1.66 -11.31 -2.78
C VAL A 127 2.74 -11.73 -3.77
N GLY A 128 3.81 -12.32 -3.29
CA GLY A 128 4.88 -12.80 -4.15
C GLY A 128 6.06 -11.86 -4.28
N VAL A 129 6.00 -10.69 -3.68
CA VAL A 129 7.10 -9.72 -3.64
C VAL A 129 7.17 -9.16 -2.22
N PRO A 130 8.30 -8.57 -1.83
CA PRO A 130 8.40 -8.02 -0.48
C PRO A 130 7.30 -7.00 -0.19
N VAL A 131 6.77 -7.06 1.02
CA VAL A 131 5.71 -6.17 1.47
C VAL A 131 6.17 -5.45 2.72
N ILE A 132 6.06 -4.14 2.73
CA ILE A 132 6.39 -3.31 3.87
C ILE A 132 5.11 -2.62 4.31
N ALA A 133 4.75 -2.78 5.56
CA ALA A 133 3.54 -2.17 6.11
C ALA A 133 3.91 -0.94 6.93
N LEU A 134 3.17 0.12 6.71
CA LEU A 134 3.28 1.37 7.47
C LEU A 134 1.95 1.64 8.14
N GLY A 135 2.00 2.13 9.35
CA GLY A 135 0.78 2.45 10.04
C GLY A 135 0.90 3.53 11.09
#